data_2947dc4f9286691478c7f076c16b66b9
#
_entry.id   2947dc4f9286691478c7f076c16b66b9
#
_cell.length_a   1.000
_cell.length_b   1.000
_cell.length_c   1.000
_cell.angle_alpha   90.00
_cell.angle_beta   90.00
_cell.angle_gamma   90.00
#
_symmetry.space_group_name_H-M   'P 1'
#
loop_
_entity.id
_entity.type
_entity.pdbx_description
1 polymer ?
#
loop_
_entity_poly.entity_id
_entity_poly.type
_entity_poly.pdbx_seq_one_letter_code
_entity_poly.pdbx_strand_id
1 'polypeptide(L)'
;PRVRRQRQMCIRDSREINGALVDSNRIKDRYVCHYIDLSVHYIKQIDTFRREVCRVARNKGVDELVRWLNTSQAVSGEYAKFYQSFDSSFLDIFPQFIEQVNALLQPESHFAPRADASLTTELRILAAIRLGITDSGHIASLLNCASATVYTYRTKLRNAALDRDNFEQQVSRIGL
;
A
#
# COMPACT_ATOMS: atom_id res chain seq x y z
N PRO A 1 -21.49 16.12 45.19
CA PRO A 1 -20.81 14.88 44.74
C PRO A 1 -21.00 14.62 43.22
N ARG A 2 -22.20 14.85 42.65
CA ARG A 2 -22.49 14.55 41.22
C ARG A 2 -21.68 15.42 40.26
N VAL A 3 -21.58 16.73 40.49
CA VAL A 3 -20.85 17.68 39.62
C VAL A 3 -19.35 17.37 39.56
N ARG A 4 -18.73 16.90 40.65
CA ARG A 4 -17.32 16.53 40.69
C ARG A 4 -17.03 15.25 39.89
N ARG A 5 -17.91 14.25 39.94
CA ARG A 5 -17.81 13.01 39.11
C ARG A 5 -17.98 13.34 37.62
N GLN A 6 -18.93 14.18 37.28
CA GLN A 6 -19.20 14.60 35.90
C GLN A 6 -18.00 15.38 35.31
N ARG A 7 -17.37 16.26 36.10
CA ARG A 7 -16.15 16.96 35.71
C ARG A 7 -14.95 16.02 35.50
N GLN A 8 -14.77 15.03 36.39
CA GLN A 8 -13.72 14.02 36.24
C GLN A 8 -13.93 13.13 35.00
N MET A 9 -15.17 12.78 34.69
CA MET A 9 -15.55 12.00 33.52
C MET A 9 -15.24 12.77 32.23
N CYS A 10 -15.66 14.04 32.13
CA CYS A 10 -15.36 14.89 30.99
C CYS A 10 -13.85 15.13 30.76
N ILE A 11 -13.06 15.25 31.84
CA ILE A 11 -11.60 15.41 31.74
C ILE A 11 -10.94 14.12 31.23
N ARG A 12 -11.44 12.96 31.67
CA ARG A 12 -10.95 11.66 31.21
C ARG A 12 -11.28 11.44 29.74
N ASP A 13 -12.55 11.67 29.35
CA ASP A 13 -13.00 11.52 27.97
C ASP A 13 -12.23 12.48 27.03
N SER A 14 -11.99 13.71 27.47
CA SER A 14 -11.20 14.69 26.72
C SER A 14 -9.72 14.28 26.57
N ARG A 15 -9.13 13.59 27.55
CA ARG A 15 -7.77 13.06 27.47
C ARG A 15 -7.68 11.86 26.52
N GLU A 16 -8.68 10.98 26.55
CA GLU A 16 -8.76 9.82 25.65
C GLU A 16 -8.92 10.28 24.20
N ILE A 17 -9.80 11.27 23.95
CA ILE A 17 -9.98 11.86 22.62
C ILE A 17 -8.70 12.58 22.16
N ASN A 18 -8.03 13.34 23.02
CA ASN A 18 -6.76 13.99 22.68
C ASN A 18 -5.65 12.95 22.40
N GLY A 19 -5.59 11.86 23.16
CA GLY A 19 -4.66 10.77 22.90
C GLY A 19 -4.87 10.16 21.52
N ALA A 20 -6.09 9.79 21.19
CA ALA A 20 -6.46 9.24 19.89
C ALA A 20 -6.18 10.22 18.73
N LEU A 21 -6.39 11.54 18.95
CA LEU A 21 -6.09 12.56 17.96
C LEU A 21 -4.57 12.71 17.72
N VAL A 22 -3.76 12.68 18.78
CA VAL A 22 -2.30 12.72 18.69
C VAL A 22 -1.76 11.50 17.94
N ASP A 23 -2.29 10.30 18.22
CA ASP A 23 -1.88 9.07 17.53
C ASP A 23 -2.30 9.09 16.05
N SER A 24 -3.51 9.58 15.75
CA SER A 24 -3.97 9.77 14.38
C SER A 24 -3.09 10.77 13.61
N ASN A 25 -2.67 11.88 14.25
CA ASN A 25 -1.77 12.84 13.61
C ASN A 25 -0.37 12.24 13.40
N ARG A 26 0.18 11.47 14.35
CA ARG A 26 1.46 10.75 14.16
C ARG A 26 1.44 9.79 12.97
N ILE A 27 0.32 9.09 12.78
CA ILE A 27 0.13 8.22 11.61
C ILE A 27 0.15 9.05 10.34
N LYS A 28 -0.58 10.17 10.29
CA LYS A 28 -0.60 11.09 9.14
C LYS A 28 0.80 11.64 8.83
N ASP A 29 1.55 12.07 9.85
CA ASP A 29 2.91 12.60 9.68
C ASP A 29 3.84 11.53 9.09
N ARG A 30 3.75 10.27 9.53
CA ARG A 30 4.49 9.16 8.93
C ARG A 30 4.13 8.95 7.45
N TYR A 31 2.85 9.04 7.10
CA TYR A 31 2.43 8.95 5.69
C TYR A 31 3.02 10.07 4.85
N VAL A 32 2.99 11.31 5.35
CA VAL A 32 3.53 12.47 4.64
C VAL A 32 5.04 12.31 4.45
N CYS A 33 5.78 11.98 5.50
CA CYS A 33 7.22 11.73 5.41
C CYS A 33 7.53 10.62 4.42
N HIS A 34 6.83 9.48 4.51
CA HIS A 34 7.02 8.37 3.60
C HIS A 34 6.69 8.75 2.14
N TYR A 35 5.62 9.52 1.91
CA TYR A 35 5.28 10.02 0.58
C TYR A 35 6.37 10.93 0.00
N ILE A 36 6.98 11.78 0.85
CA ILE A 36 8.10 12.65 0.43
C ILE A 36 9.32 11.79 0.07
N ASP A 37 9.68 10.81 0.90
CA ASP A 37 10.80 9.91 0.64
C ASP A 37 10.60 9.11 -0.66
N LEU A 38 9.39 8.61 -0.87
CA LEU A 38 9.00 7.91 -2.09
C LEU A 38 9.10 8.82 -3.32
N SER A 39 8.63 10.07 -3.21
CA SER A 39 8.70 11.05 -4.29
C SER A 39 10.15 11.39 -4.65
N VAL A 40 11.02 11.60 -3.66
CA VAL A 40 12.45 11.83 -3.86
C VAL A 40 13.11 10.61 -4.51
N HIS A 41 12.72 9.39 -4.08
CA HIS A 41 13.20 8.16 -4.71
C HIS A 41 12.84 8.11 -6.20
N TYR A 42 11.60 8.42 -6.58
CA TYR A 42 11.18 8.46 -7.99
C TYR A 42 11.93 9.49 -8.81
N ILE A 43 12.17 10.69 -8.27
CA ILE A 43 12.94 11.72 -8.97
C ILE A 43 14.36 11.20 -9.25
N LYS A 44 15.00 10.52 -8.28
CA LYS A 44 16.32 9.91 -8.48
C LYS A 44 16.30 8.78 -9.51
N GLN A 45 15.25 7.98 -9.55
CA GLN A 45 15.07 6.90 -10.52
C GLN A 45 14.94 7.48 -11.95
N ILE A 46 14.11 8.52 -12.13
CA ILE A 46 13.96 9.19 -13.42
C ILE A 46 15.31 9.75 -13.89
N ASP A 47 16.08 10.38 -13.00
CA ASP A 47 17.40 10.92 -13.36
C ASP A 47 18.40 9.81 -13.69
N THR A 48 18.35 8.69 -13.00
CA THR A 48 19.18 7.50 -13.32
C THR A 48 18.80 6.91 -14.67
N PHE A 49 17.50 6.72 -14.92
CA PHE A 49 16.99 6.25 -16.22
C PHE A 49 17.42 7.19 -17.36
N ARG A 50 17.27 8.49 -17.18
CA ARG A 50 17.73 9.50 -18.15
C ARG A 50 19.22 9.35 -18.45
N ARG A 51 20.05 9.17 -17.43
CA ARG A 51 21.51 8.97 -17.61
C ARG A 51 21.82 7.68 -18.39
N GLU A 52 21.12 6.59 -18.10
CA GLU A 52 21.28 5.32 -18.82
C GLU A 52 20.87 5.44 -20.29
N VAL A 53 19.72 6.09 -20.58
CA VAL A 53 19.28 6.38 -21.94
C VAL A 53 20.36 7.15 -22.70
N CYS A 54 20.89 8.23 -22.11
CA CYS A 54 21.96 9.03 -22.74
C CYS A 54 23.25 8.22 -22.93
N ARG A 55 23.61 7.35 -21.99
CA ARG A 55 24.78 6.46 -22.06
C ARG A 55 24.66 5.47 -23.19
N VAL A 56 23.53 4.79 -23.31
CA VAL A 56 23.29 3.81 -24.38
C VAL A 56 23.27 4.50 -25.75
N ALA A 57 22.55 5.62 -25.85
CA ALA A 57 22.48 6.38 -27.11
C ALA A 57 23.85 6.83 -27.62
N ARG A 58 24.73 7.33 -26.72
CA ARG A 58 26.08 7.80 -27.09
C ARG A 58 27.03 6.66 -27.46
N ASN A 59 26.96 5.53 -26.73
CA ASN A 59 27.95 4.47 -26.85
C ASN A 59 27.57 3.41 -27.88
N LYS A 60 26.26 3.18 -28.10
CA LYS A 60 25.77 2.08 -28.93
C LYS A 60 24.85 2.49 -30.08
N GLY A 61 24.51 3.77 -30.16
CA GLY A 61 23.63 4.32 -31.21
C GLY A 61 22.12 4.11 -30.91
N VAL A 62 21.31 4.67 -31.82
CA VAL A 62 19.85 4.76 -31.65
C VAL A 62 19.19 3.39 -31.78
N ASP A 63 19.64 2.52 -32.68
CA ASP A 63 19.03 1.21 -32.92
C ASP A 63 19.17 0.30 -31.68
N GLU A 64 20.32 0.34 -31.04
CA GLU A 64 20.56 -0.41 -29.83
C GLU A 64 19.80 0.18 -28.63
N LEU A 65 19.65 1.51 -28.60
CA LEU A 65 18.79 2.16 -27.60
C LEU A 65 17.34 1.70 -27.74
N VAL A 66 16.80 1.63 -28.95
CA VAL A 66 15.43 1.14 -29.19
C VAL A 66 15.29 -0.31 -28.76
N ARG A 67 16.27 -1.18 -29.05
CA ARG A 67 16.27 -2.57 -28.59
C ARG A 67 16.30 -2.64 -27.05
N TRP A 68 17.17 -1.86 -26.42
CA TRP A 68 17.29 -1.80 -24.95
C TRP A 68 16.01 -1.31 -24.28
N LEU A 69 15.34 -0.29 -24.83
CA LEU A 69 14.05 0.19 -24.32
C LEU A 69 12.92 -0.83 -24.47
N ASN A 70 12.95 -1.63 -25.53
CA ASN A 70 11.95 -2.69 -25.78
C ASN A 70 12.23 -3.96 -24.97
N THR A 71 13.42 -4.14 -24.41
CA THR A 71 13.67 -5.24 -23.46
C THR A 71 13.00 -4.95 -22.13
N SER A 72 12.00 -5.74 -21.77
CA SER A 72 11.18 -5.59 -20.56
C SER A 72 11.97 -5.53 -19.23
N GLN A 73 13.24 -5.86 -19.24
CA GLN A 73 14.12 -5.84 -18.06
C GLN A 73 14.36 -4.44 -17.49
N ALA A 74 14.37 -3.38 -18.32
CA ALA A 74 14.61 -2.00 -17.88
C ALA A 74 13.44 -1.48 -17.00
N VAL A 75 12.21 -1.93 -17.27
CA VAL A 75 11.01 -1.45 -16.59
C VAL A 75 10.57 -2.42 -15.48
N SER A 76 10.66 -3.73 -15.71
CA SER A 76 10.21 -4.74 -14.73
C SER A 76 11.03 -4.74 -13.43
N GLY A 77 12.32 -4.44 -13.51
CA GLY A 77 13.19 -4.30 -12.34
C GLY A 77 12.80 -3.12 -11.43
N GLU A 78 12.32 -2.04 -12.02
CA GLU A 78 11.90 -0.86 -11.26
C GLU A 78 10.57 -1.10 -10.53
N TYR A 79 9.62 -1.81 -11.14
CA TYR A 79 8.38 -2.21 -10.45
C TYR A 79 8.65 -3.16 -9.28
N ALA A 80 9.60 -4.08 -9.41
CA ALA A 80 9.98 -4.97 -8.32
C ALA A 80 10.53 -4.19 -7.11
N LYS A 81 11.41 -3.21 -7.35
CA LYS A 81 11.94 -2.32 -6.31
C LYS A 81 10.84 -1.46 -5.67
N PHE A 82 9.93 -0.93 -6.50
CA PHE A 82 8.78 -0.18 -6.01
C PHE A 82 7.92 -1.04 -5.06
N TYR A 83 7.57 -2.25 -5.47
CA TYR A 83 6.75 -3.14 -4.63
C TYR A 83 7.46 -3.50 -3.34
N GLN A 84 8.76 -3.76 -3.37
CA GLN A 84 9.52 -4.05 -2.16
C GLN A 84 9.51 -2.86 -1.20
N SER A 85 9.72 -1.64 -1.69
CA SER A 85 9.66 -0.42 -0.88
C SER A 85 8.26 -0.16 -0.35
N PHE A 86 7.23 -0.34 -1.19
CA PHE A 86 5.83 -0.18 -0.80
C PHE A 86 5.44 -1.18 0.30
N ASP A 87 5.72 -2.47 0.10
CA ASP A 87 5.37 -3.55 1.02
C ASP A 87 6.01 -3.33 2.40
N SER A 88 7.32 -3.03 2.42
CA SER A 88 8.06 -2.75 3.66
C SER A 88 7.43 -1.57 4.40
N SER A 89 7.27 -0.44 3.73
CA SER A 89 6.75 0.77 4.36
C SER A 89 5.29 0.63 4.81
N PHE A 90 4.49 -0.10 4.05
CA PHE A 90 3.10 -0.37 4.42
C PHE A 90 3.03 -1.25 5.67
N LEU A 91 3.84 -2.32 5.75
CA LEU A 91 3.88 -3.21 6.90
C LEU A 91 4.51 -2.56 8.13
N ASP A 92 5.44 -1.60 7.97
CA ASP A 92 5.96 -0.79 9.09
C ASP A 92 4.86 0.06 9.73
N ILE A 93 3.89 0.53 8.93
CA ILE A 93 2.74 1.31 9.43
C ILE A 93 1.63 0.40 9.96
N PHE A 94 1.41 -0.74 9.30
CA PHE A 94 0.36 -1.72 9.63
C PHE A 94 0.94 -3.12 9.88
N PRO A 95 1.69 -3.34 10.96
CA PRO A 95 2.40 -4.61 11.19
C PRO A 95 1.47 -5.83 11.32
N GLN A 96 0.23 -5.63 11.77
CA GLN A 96 -0.78 -6.69 11.92
C GLN A 96 -1.73 -6.81 10.73
N PHE A 97 -1.45 -6.14 9.60
CA PHE A 97 -2.37 -6.07 8.47
C PHE A 97 -2.77 -7.45 7.93
N ILE A 98 -1.79 -8.34 7.70
CA ILE A 98 -2.05 -9.68 7.17
C ILE A 98 -2.92 -10.50 8.14
N GLU A 99 -2.64 -10.41 9.44
CA GLU A 99 -3.40 -11.10 10.49
C GLU A 99 -4.84 -10.59 10.55
N GLN A 100 -5.03 -9.26 10.50
CA GLN A 100 -6.36 -8.64 10.52
C GLN A 100 -7.14 -8.92 9.23
N VAL A 101 -6.48 -9.00 8.07
CA VAL A 101 -7.11 -9.44 6.81
C VAL A 101 -7.55 -10.91 6.93
N ASN A 102 -6.69 -11.79 7.46
CA ASN A 102 -7.03 -13.20 7.66
C ASN A 102 -8.24 -13.38 8.59
N ALA A 103 -8.38 -12.55 9.62
CA ALA A 103 -9.55 -12.58 10.50
C ALA A 103 -10.87 -12.22 9.78
N LEU A 104 -10.82 -11.60 8.61
CA LEU A 104 -11.99 -11.30 7.76
C LEU A 104 -12.28 -12.38 6.70
N LEU A 105 -11.37 -13.34 6.52
CA LEU A 105 -11.46 -14.36 5.48
C LEU A 105 -11.79 -15.75 6.06
N GLN A 106 -12.32 -16.61 5.20
CA GLN A 106 -12.49 -18.03 5.51
C GLN A 106 -11.11 -18.69 5.70
N PRO A 107 -10.96 -19.67 6.60
CA PRO A 107 -9.66 -20.28 6.94
C PRO A 107 -8.88 -20.83 5.74
N GLU A 108 -9.60 -21.34 4.73
CA GLU A 108 -9.01 -21.91 3.50
C GLU A 108 -8.37 -20.83 2.61
N SER A 109 -8.71 -19.57 2.84
CA SER A 109 -8.27 -18.41 2.04
C SER A 109 -7.28 -17.53 2.79
N HIS A 110 -6.76 -17.97 3.92
CA HIS A 110 -5.78 -17.21 4.70
C HIS A 110 -4.46 -17.05 3.95
N PHE A 111 -3.87 -15.88 4.08
CA PHE A 111 -2.54 -15.59 3.57
C PHE A 111 -1.48 -16.02 4.58
N ALA A 112 -0.49 -16.78 4.12
CA ALA A 112 0.70 -17.06 4.93
C ALA A 112 1.67 -15.87 4.82
N PRO A 113 2.28 -15.43 5.94
CA PRO A 113 3.34 -14.44 5.88
C PRO A 113 4.54 -14.98 5.10
N ARG A 114 5.10 -14.15 4.22
CA ARG A 114 6.29 -14.52 3.44
C ARG A 114 7.56 -14.15 4.21
N ALA A 115 8.60 -14.96 4.03
CA ALA A 115 9.88 -14.76 4.71
C ALA A 115 10.57 -13.42 4.34
N ASP A 116 10.29 -12.91 3.14
CA ASP A 116 10.82 -11.63 2.62
C ASP A 116 9.93 -10.42 2.95
N ALA A 117 8.92 -10.60 3.81
CA ALA A 117 7.92 -9.57 4.14
C ALA A 117 7.21 -8.96 2.91
N SER A 118 7.20 -9.66 1.75
CA SER A 118 6.53 -9.18 0.55
C SER A 118 5.03 -9.47 0.58
N LEU A 119 4.23 -8.52 0.10
CA LEU A 119 2.79 -8.69 -0.08
C LEU A 119 2.50 -9.40 -1.42
N THR A 120 1.47 -10.24 -1.44
CA THR A 120 0.92 -10.76 -2.70
C THR A 120 0.16 -9.68 -3.45
N THR A 121 -0.15 -9.89 -4.72
CA THR A 121 -0.97 -8.95 -5.50
C THR A 121 -2.33 -8.71 -4.84
N GLU A 122 -2.95 -9.76 -4.30
CA GLU A 122 -4.20 -9.66 -3.55
C GLU A 122 -4.06 -8.77 -2.32
N LEU A 123 -3.00 -8.96 -1.53
CA LEU A 123 -2.74 -8.15 -0.34
C LEU A 123 -2.41 -6.71 -0.70
N ARG A 124 -1.70 -6.44 -1.82
CA ARG A 124 -1.46 -5.07 -2.30
C ARG A 124 -2.75 -4.37 -2.74
N ILE A 125 -3.69 -5.10 -3.35
CA ILE A 125 -5.03 -4.56 -3.65
C ILE A 125 -5.74 -4.16 -2.36
N LEU A 126 -5.73 -5.02 -1.34
CA LEU A 126 -6.33 -4.71 -0.04
C LEU A 126 -5.60 -3.57 0.68
N ALA A 127 -4.27 -3.49 0.57
CA ALA A 127 -3.47 -2.39 1.08
C ALA A 127 -3.85 -1.06 0.41
N ALA A 128 -4.06 -1.05 -0.93
CA ALA A 128 -4.54 0.13 -1.64
C ALA A 128 -5.93 0.56 -1.15
N ILE A 129 -6.87 -0.38 -0.95
CA ILE A 129 -8.20 -0.11 -0.37
C ILE A 129 -8.07 0.46 1.04
N ARG A 130 -7.17 -0.09 1.86
CA ARG A 130 -6.87 0.43 3.22
C ARG A 130 -6.37 1.88 3.18
N LEU A 131 -5.58 2.25 2.18
CA LEU A 131 -5.09 3.60 1.95
C LEU A 131 -6.14 4.56 1.33
N GLY A 132 -7.36 4.07 1.09
CA GLY A 132 -8.45 4.86 0.51
C GLY A 132 -8.49 4.86 -1.02
N ILE A 133 -7.62 4.10 -1.69
CA ILE A 133 -7.63 3.94 -3.15
C ILE A 133 -8.62 2.82 -3.49
N THR A 134 -9.86 3.18 -3.81
CA THR A 134 -10.95 2.22 -4.06
C THR A 134 -11.24 2.02 -5.55
N ASP A 135 -10.79 2.94 -6.40
CA ASP A 135 -10.96 2.85 -7.86
C ASP A 135 -10.08 1.77 -8.46
N SER A 136 -10.69 0.82 -9.19
CA SER A 136 -9.97 -0.32 -9.76
C SER A 136 -8.99 0.07 -10.87
N GLY A 137 -9.23 1.18 -11.58
CA GLY A 137 -8.31 1.70 -12.59
C GLY A 137 -7.05 2.27 -11.95
N HIS A 138 -7.21 3.03 -10.86
CA HIS A 138 -6.07 3.54 -10.08
C HIS A 138 -5.27 2.40 -9.45
N ILE A 139 -5.92 1.38 -8.87
CA ILE A 139 -5.24 0.19 -8.34
C ILE A 139 -4.49 -0.55 -9.45
N ALA A 140 -5.10 -0.72 -10.62
CA ALA A 140 -4.47 -1.38 -11.76
C ALA A 140 -3.21 -0.62 -12.24
N SER A 141 -3.29 0.71 -12.29
CA SER A 141 -2.14 1.57 -12.62
C SER A 141 -1.02 1.43 -11.57
N LEU A 142 -1.36 1.45 -10.27
CA LEU A 142 -0.42 1.26 -9.17
C LEU A 142 0.29 -0.10 -9.24
N LEU A 143 -0.44 -1.15 -9.58
CA LEU A 143 0.07 -2.53 -9.64
C LEU A 143 0.53 -2.94 -11.03
N ASN A 144 0.64 -1.99 -11.97
CA ASN A 144 1.04 -2.26 -13.36
C ASN A 144 0.38 -3.51 -13.94
N CYS A 145 -0.95 -3.61 -13.79
CA CYS A 145 -1.73 -4.72 -14.30
C CYS A 145 -3.02 -4.25 -14.98
N ALA A 146 -3.72 -5.16 -15.65
CA ALA A 146 -5.00 -4.84 -16.26
C ALA A 146 -6.08 -4.62 -15.19
N SER A 147 -7.00 -3.67 -15.42
CA SER A 147 -8.15 -3.44 -14.53
C SER A 147 -9.01 -4.71 -14.34
N ALA A 148 -9.12 -5.55 -15.38
CA ALA A 148 -9.80 -6.84 -15.29
C ALA A 148 -9.16 -7.77 -14.25
N THR A 149 -7.84 -7.74 -14.10
CA THR A 149 -7.10 -8.49 -13.08
C THR A 149 -7.51 -8.05 -11.68
N VAL A 150 -7.58 -6.73 -11.45
CA VAL A 150 -8.02 -6.17 -10.16
C VAL A 150 -9.45 -6.58 -9.84
N TYR A 151 -10.37 -6.52 -10.81
CA TYR A 151 -11.76 -6.97 -10.64
C TYR A 151 -11.84 -8.45 -10.27
N THR A 152 -11.05 -9.29 -10.93
CA THR A 152 -11.01 -10.73 -10.65
C THR A 152 -10.55 -11.00 -9.21
N TYR A 153 -9.48 -10.36 -8.76
CA TYR A 153 -8.99 -10.51 -7.40
C TYR A 153 -9.96 -9.96 -6.35
N ARG A 154 -10.55 -8.79 -6.56
CA ARG A 154 -11.57 -8.23 -5.65
C ARG A 154 -12.76 -9.16 -5.52
N THR A 155 -13.25 -9.73 -6.62
CA THR A 155 -14.36 -10.69 -6.62
C THR A 155 -13.98 -11.97 -5.86
N LYS A 156 -12.78 -12.51 -6.12
CA LYS A 156 -12.25 -13.69 -5.41
C LYS A 156 -12.19 -13.44 -3.90
N LEU A 157 -11.62 -12.31 -3.48
CA LEU A 157 -11.45 -11.94 -2.09
C LEU A 157 -12.80 -11.73 -1.37
N ARG A 158 -13.75 -11.04 -2.02
CA ARG A 158 -15.11 -10.90 -1.46
C ARG A 158 -15.83 -12.25 -1.33
N ASN A 159 -15.64 -13.17 -2.28
CA ASN A 159 -16.23 -14.51 -2.17
C ASN A 159 -15.59 -15.35 -1.06
N ALA A 160 -14.35 -15.09 -0.71
CA ALA A 160 -13.62 -15.74 0.37
C ALA A 160 -13.85 -15.08 1.75
N ALA A 161 -14.51 -13.93 1.78
CA ALA A 161 -14.76 -13.17 3.01
C ALA A 161 -15.88 -13.81 3.85
N LEU A 162 -15.77 -13.68 5.17
CA LEU A 162 -16.82 -14.07 6.13
C LEU A 162 -18.06 -13.18 5.97
N ASP A 163 -17.87 -11.89 5.72
CA ASP A 163 -18.93 -10.92 5.40
C ASP A 163 -18.64 -10.30 4.03
N ARG A 164 -19.25 -10.88 3.01
CA ARG A 164 -19.03 -10.51 1.60
C ARG A 164 -19.39 -9.05 1.30
N ASP A 165 -20.46 -8.55 1.87
CA ASP A 165 -21.03 -7.25 1.51
C ASP A 165 -20.25 -6.10 2.15
N ASN A 166 -19.72 -6.30 3.35
CA ASN A 166 -18.98 -5.29 4.09
C ASN A 166 -17.47 -5.49 4.06
N PHE A 167 -16.96 -6.48 3.32
CA PHE A 167 -15.54 -6.86 3.35
C PHE A 167 -14.59 -5.69 3.08
N GLU A 168 -14.77 -4.95 1.98
CA GLU A 168 -13.89 -3.84 1.63
C GLU A 168 -14.01 -2.68 2.63
N GLN A 169 -15.18 -2.47 3.22
CA GLN A 169 -15.38 -1.49 4.27
C GLN A 169 -14.65 -1.91 5.56
N GLN A 170 -14.67 -3.20 5.90
CA GLN A 170 -13.91 -3.72 7.04
C GLN A 170 -12.41 -3.59 6.81
N VAL A 171 -11.92 -3.92 5.60
CA VAL A 171 -10.52 -3.73 5.21
C VAL A 171 -10.10 -2.26 5.35
N SER A 172 -10.93 -1.30 4.92
CA SER A 172 -10.61 0.13 5.02
C SER A 172 -10.44 0.64 6.45
N ARG A 173 -10.92 -0.11 7.45
CA ARG A 173 -10.85 0.22 8.88
C ARG A 173 -9.74 -0.51 9.64
N ILE A 174 -8.98 -1.36 8.99
CA ILE A 174 -7.86 -2.09 9.62
C ILE A 174 -6.87 -1.10 10.24
N GLY A 175 -6.55 -1.27 11.53
CA GLY A 175 -5.59 -0.42 12.24
C GLY A 175 -6.11 0.99 12.61
N LEU A 176 -7.44 1.19 12.64
CA LEU A 176 -8.09 2.40 13.19
C LEU A 176 -8.46 2.18 14.65
#